data_be0ce5f997ee233f224259b6a2468fee
#
_entry.id   be0ce5f997ee233f224259b6a2468fee
#
_cell.length_a   1.000
_cell.length_b   1.000
_cell.length_c   1.000
_cell.angle_alpha   90.00
_cell.angle_beta   90.00
_cell.angle_gamma   90.00
#
_symmetry.space_group_name_H-M   'P 1'
#
loop_
_entity.id
_entity.type
_entity.pdbx_description
1 polymer ?
#
loop_
_entity_poly.entity_id
_entity_poly.type
_entity_poly.pdbx_seq_one_letter_code
_entity_poly.pdbx_strand_id
1 'polypeptide(L)'
;TWKSRGLGDVYKRQDMELAHQKDLQDSFIDRLELNEKRIESMISGLEKVINLDDPVGQITEPHTSPSGFEVSKMRVPLGVIGIIYESRPNVTADASALCLKSGNACILRGGSEAANSNAVIEDCMQKGLEKASLPKHSIQLIKNQDRKVVQEMIKREKDIDLLIPRGGKSLIKVVSDEAKIPVLKHYEGLCHVFIDKDADLKKAVDISVNAKTY
;
A
#
# COMPACT_ATOMS: atom_id res chain seq x y z
N THR A 1 13.69 -3.24 16.36
CA THR A 1 14.80 -3.47 15.43
C THR A 1 14.54 -4.70 14.59
N TRP A 2 14.48 -4.56 13.27
CA TRP A 2 14.34 -5.61 12.26
C TRP A 2 15.48 -6.65 12.28
N LYS A 3 16.40 -6.55 13.24
CA LYS A 3 17.53 -7.46 13.45
C LYS A 3 17.20 -8.70 14.27
N SER A 4 15.96 -9.16 14.37
CA SER A 4 15.70 -10.54 14.78
C SER A 4 16.07 -11.46 13.61
N ARG A 5 17.39 -11.65 13.47
CA ARG A 5 18.03 -12.54 12.50
C ARG A 5 17.47 -13.95 12.67
N GLY A 6 16.84 -14.47 11.64
CA GLY A 6 16.43 -15.86 11.54
C GLY A 6 14.99 -16.08 11.07
N LEU A 7 13.99 -15.56 11.76
CA LEU A 7 12.58 -15.78 11.35
C LEU A 7 12.23 -15.09 10.02
N GLY A 8 12.65 -13.84 9.82
CA GLY A 8 12.38 -13.12 8.60
C GLY A 8 12.97 -13.77 7.35
N ASP A 9 14.15 -14.37 7.45
CA ASP A 9 14.82 -15.02 6.32
C ASP A 9 14.16 -16.34 5.92
N VAL A 10 13.61 -17.09 6.88
CA VAL A 10 12.87 -18.33 6.61
C VAL A 10 11.58 -18.05 5.84
N TYR A 11 10.80 -17.07 6.27
CA TYR A 11 9.53 -16.73 5.62
C TYR A 11 9.69 -16.11 4.22
N LYS A 12 10.74 -15.31 4.03
CA LYS A 12 11.11 -14.81 2.69
C LYS A 12 11.45 -15.94 1.74
N ARG A 13 12.23 -16.92 2.19
CA ARG A 13 12.59 -18.09 1.40
C ARG A 13 11.35 -18.89 1.01
N GLN A 14 10.40 -19.08 1.92
CA GLN A 14 9.17 -19.80 1.65
C GLN A 14 8.33 -19.15 0.53
N ASP A 15 8.14 -17.81 0.55
CA ASP A 15 7.41 -17.12 -0.51
C ASP A 15 8.15 -17.23 -1.85
N MET A 16 9.49 -17.10 -1.86
CA MET A 16 10.31 -17.23 -3.08
C MET A 16 10.31 -18.67 -3.62
N GLU A 17 10.44 -19.67 -2.76
CA GLU A 17 10.36 -21.08 -3.15
C GLU A 17 9.01 -21.43 -3.76
N LEU A 18 7.91 -20.95 -3.15
CA LEU A 18 6.55 -21.14 -3.68
C LEU A 18 6.36 -20.41 -5.01
N ALA A 19 6.96 -19.24 -5.20
CA ALA A 19 6.89 -18.49 -6.44
C ALA A 19 7.61 -19.23 -7.59
N HIS A 20 8.80 -19.78 -7.33
CA HIS A 20 9.53 -20.61 -8.31
C HIS A 20 8.79 -21.92 -8.61
N GLN A 21 8.22 -22.59 -7.59
CA GLN A 21 7.43 -23.81 -7.81
C GLN A 21 6.18 -23.59 -8.67
N LYS A 22 5.60 -22.38 -8.62
CA LYS A 22 4.42 -21.99 -9.43
C LYS A 22 4.79 -21.41 -10.79
N ASP A 23 6.06 -21.39 -11.16
CA ASP A 23 6.57 -20.84 -12.42
C ASP A 23 6.06 -19.42 -12.70
N LEU A 24 6.10 -18.56 -11.67
CA LEU A 24 5.70 -17.16 -11.81
C LEU A 24 6.72 -16.42 -12.69
N GLN A 25 6.23 -15.44 -13.45
CA GLN A 25 7.08 -14.61 -14.29
C GLN A 25 8.16 -13.87 -13.48
N ASP A 26 9.35 -13.69 -14.05
CA ASP A 26 10.50 -13.05 -13.40
C ASP A 26 10.14 -11.67 -12.79
N SER A 27 9.30 -10.91 -13.46
CA SER A 27 8.81 -9.61 -12.96
C SER A 27 7.97 -9.71 -11.68
N PHE A 28 7.30 -10.85 -11.44
CA PHE A 28 6.60 -11.13 -10.19
C PHE A 28 7.57 -11.57 -9.11
N ILE A 29 8.51 -12.44 -9.44
CA ILE A 29 9.56 -12.93 -8.54
C ILE A 29 10.38 -11.74 -8.03
N ASP A 30 10.80 -10.86 -8.91
CA ASP A 30 11.52 -9.64 -8.55
C ASP A 30 10.73 -8.78 -7.55
N ARG A 31 9.42 -8.61 -7.73
CA ARG A 31 8.56 -7.83 -6.81
C ARG A 31 8.39 -8.45 -5.43
N LEU A 32 8.48 -9.78 -5.33
CA LEU A 32 8.36 -10.52 -4.07
C LEU A 32 9.65 -10.49 -3.25
N GLU A 33 10.79 -10.34 -3.90
CA GLU A 33 12.07 -10.40 -3.24
C GLU A 33 12.22 -9.29 -2.19
N LEU A 34 12.52 -9.67 -0.94
CA LEU A 34 12.85 -8.79 0.15
C LEU A 34 14.32 -8.97 0.57
N ASN A 35 15.24 -8.52 -0.27
CA ASN A 35 16.66 -8.46 0.08
C ASN A 35 16.96 -7.32 1.06
N GLU A 36 18.19 -7.28 1.59
CA GLU A 36 18.59 -6.29 2.59
C GLU A 36 18.38 -4.85 2.10
N LYS A 37 18.76 -4.56 0.86
CA LYS A 37 18.59 -3.25 0.23
C LYS A 37 17.11 -2.81 0.16
N ARG A 38 16.21 -3.74 -0.14
CA ARG A 38 14.76 -3.44 -0.21
C ARG A 38 14.15 -3.24 1.18
N ILE A 39 14.66 -3.96 2.17
CA ILE A 39 14.27 -3.74 3.58
C ILE A 39 14.75 -2.37 4.04
N GLU A 40 15.98 -1.99 3.76
CA GLU A 40 16.51 -0.65 4.07
C GLU A 40 15.70 0.45 3.35
N SER A 41 15.34 0.24 2.09
CA SER A 41 14.48 1.16 1.34
C SER A 41 13.10 1.31 2.00
N MET A 42 12.50 0.21 2.48
CA MET A 42 11.23 0.22 3.20
C MET A 42 11.35 0.99 4.52
N ILE A 43 12.42 0.77 5.29
CA ILE A 43 12.70 1.52 6.52
C ILE A 43 12.83 3.02 6.22
N SER A 44 13.60 3.38 5.20
CA SER A 44 13.73 4.78 4.77
C SER A 44 12.39 5.39 4.32
N GLY A 45 11.51 4.59 3.72
CA GLY A 45 10.13 4.99 3.41
C GLY A 45 9.34 5.33 4.67
N LEU A 46 9.40 4.47 5.69
CA LEU A 46 8.75 4.72 6.99
C LEU A 46 9.28 5.98 7.68
N GLU A 47 10.61 6.20 7.65
CA GLU A 47 11.24 7.40 8.20
C GLU A 47 10.75 8.68 7.49
N LYS A 48 10.55 8.62 6.18
CA LYS A 48 9.95 9.74 5.43
C LYS A 48 8.51 10.00 5.87
N VAL A 49 7.70 8.96 6.08
CA VAL A 49 6.32 9.11 6.58
C VAL A 49 6.30 9.75 7.98
N ILE A 50 7.23 9.38 8.86
CA ILE A 50 7.37 10.00 10.20
C ILE A 50 7.57 11.51 10.07
N ASN A 51 8.41 11.95 9.13
CA ASN A 51 8.76 13.34 8.93
C ASN A 51 7.72 14.16 8.13
N LEU A 52 6.65 13.55 7.63
CA LEU A 52 5.53 14.28 7.04
C LEU A 52 4.80 15.10 8.12
N ASP A 53 4.26 16.25 7.72
CA ASP A 53 3.35 17.01 8.56
C ASP A 53 2.13 16.16 8.95
N ASP A 54 1.62 16.38 10.16
CA ASP A 54 0.38 15.74 10.58
C ASP A 54 -0.80 16.36 9.81
N PRO A 55 -1.53 15.59 9.01
CA PRO A 55 -2.67 16.12 8.27
C PRO A 55 -3.92 16.30 9.14
N VAL A 56 -4.01 15.62 10.30
CA VAL A 56 -5.20 15.61 11.14
C VAL A 56 -5.35 16.95 11.86
N GLY A 57 -6.52 17.53 11.77
CA GLY A 57 -6.82 18.82 12.40
C GLY A 57 -6.34 20.05 11.63
N GLN A 58 -5.67 19.88 10.48
CA GLN A 58 -5.31 21.02 9.62
C GLN A 58 -6.57 21.72 9.13
N ILE A 59 -6.60 23.04 9.28
CA ILE A 59 -7.74 23.90 8.89
C ILE A 59 -7.31 24.75 7.69
N THR A 60 -8.15 24.80 6.66
CA THR A 60 -7.94 25.70 5.52
C THR A 60 -8.20 27.15 5.92
N GLU A 61 -7.63 28.11 5.19
CA GLU A 61 -7.97 29.52 5.37
C GLU A 61 -9.49 29.71 5.23
N PRO A 62 -10.08 30.53 6.12
CA PRO A 62 -11.50 30.81 6.08
C PRO A 62 -11.86 31.60 4.82
N HIS A 63 -13.05 31.34 4.26
CA HIS A 63 -13.66 32.14 3.21
C HIS A 63 -15.07 32.54 3.62
N THR A 64 -15.47 33.73 3.25
CA THR A 64 -16.84 34.21 3.55
C THR A 64 -17.81 33.66 2.52
N SER A 65 -18.86 32.98 2.97
CA SER A 65 -19.95 32.51 2.12
C SER A 65 -20.83 33.68 1.68
N PRO A 66 -21.63 33.51 0.60
CA PRO A 66 -22.58 34.56 0.16
C PRO A 66 -23.58 34.99 1.23
N SER A 67 -23.85 34.14 2.23
CA SER A 67 -24.73 34.44 3.37
C SER A 67 -24.02 35.11 4.55
N GLY A 68 -22.74 35.46 4.42
CA GLY A 68 -21.96 36.18 5.43
C GLY A 68 -21.28 35.31 6.49
N PHE A 69 -21.37 33.99 6.42
CA PHE A 69 -20.67 33.10 7.35
C PHE A 69 -19.21 32.87 6.93
N GLU A 70 -18.29 32.79 7.87
CA GLU A 70 -16.96 32.28 7.66
C GLU A 70 -16.97 30.74 7.65
N VAL A 71 -16.41 30.16 6.61
CA VAL A 71 -16.35 28.72 6.38
C VAL A 71 -14.92 28.28 6.23
N SER A 72 -14.50 27.29 7.02
CA SER A 72 -13.21 26.61 6.90
C SER A 72 -13.42 25.11 6.78
N LYS A 73 -12.45 24.41 6.18
CA LYS A 73 -12.46 22.95 6.10
C LYS A 73 -11.40 22.40 7.04
N MET A 74 -11.78 21.48 7.92
CA MET A 74 -10.86 20.75 8.77
C MET A 74 -10.61 19.36 8.19
N ARG A 75 -9.34 18.91 8.15
CA ARG A 75 -8.99 17.54 7.78
C ARG A 75 -9.23 16.61 8.97
N VAL A 76 -10.00 15.56 8.76
CA VAL A 76 -10.29 14.52 9.74
C VAL A 76 -9.94 13.15 9.18
N PRO A 77 -9.66 12.13 10.02
CA PRO A 77 -9.50 10.77 9.56
C PRO A 77 -10.73 10.28 8.80
N LEU A 78 -10.50 9.41 7.81
CA LEU A 78 -11.59 8.76 7.06
C LEU A 78 -12.26 7.66 7.87
N GLY A 79 -11.51 7.01 8.78
CA GLY A 79 -11.95 5.89 9.58
C GLY A 79 -11.14 4.63 9.31
N VAL A 80 -11.78 3.57 8.83
CA VAL A 80 -11.15 2.28 8.50
C VAL A 80 -10.95 2.16 7.00
N ILE A 81 -9.70 1.99 6.57
CA ILE A 81 -9.33 1.86 5.16
C ILE A 81 -9.03 0.41 4.82
N GLY A 82 -9.81 -0.16 3.90
CA GLY A 82 -9.54 -1.48 3.33
C GLY A 82 -8.59 -1.37 2.15
N ILE A 83 -7.48 -2.11 2.18
CA ILE A 83 -6.48 -2.08 1.10
C ILE A 83 -6.26 -3.49 0.58
N ILE A 84 -6.54 -3.70 -0.71
CA ILE A 84 -6.36 -4.99 -1.40
C ILE A 84 -5.21 -4.81 -2.39
N TYR A 85 -4.13 -5.61 -2.25
CA TYR A 85 -2.93 -5.45 -3.07
C TYR A 85 -2.31 -6.79 -3.45
N GLU A 86 -1.50 -6.81 -4.51
CA GLU A 86 -0.84 -7.98 -5.08
C GLU A 86 0.69 -7.83 -5.03
N SER A 87 1.41 -8.95 -4.91
CA SER A 87 2.86 -9.12 -5.21
C SER A 87 3.83 -8.05 -4.70
N ARG A 88 3.52 -7.34 -3.62
CA ARG A 88 4.38 -6.26 -3.08
C ARG A 88 4.35 -6.24 -1.55
N PRO A 89 5.23 -7.02 -0.89
CA PRO A 89 5.24 -7.09 0.57
C PRO A 89 5.46 -5.74 1.26
N ASN A 90 6.25 -4.83 0.66
CA ASN A 90 6.48 -3.49 1.19
C ASN A 90 5.21 -2.68 1.38
N VAL A 91 4.16 -2.93 0.57
CA VAL A 91 2.87 -2.23 0.71
C VAL A 91 2.25 -2.45 2.09
N THR A 92 2.51 -3.61 2.72
CA THR A 92 2.05 -3.87 4.09
C THR A 92 2.57 -2.82 5.08
N ALA A 93 3.84 -2.45 4.99
CA ALA A 93 4.45 -1.43 5.83
C ALA A 93 4.03 -0.01 5.42
N ASP A 94 4.13 0.30 4.13
CA ASP A 94 3.87 1.64 3.59
C ASP A 94 2.41 2.07 3.84
N ALA A 95 1.46 1.18 3.51
CA ALA A 95 0.03 1.44 3.71
C ALA A 95 -0.33 1.59 5.19
N SER A 96 0.22 0.73 6.05
CA SER A 96 0.01 0.80 7.49
C SER A 96 0.50 2.13 8.07
N ALA A 97 1.71 2.54 7.69
CA ALA A 97 2.29 3.79 8.19
C ALA A 97 1.51 5.03 7.74
N LEU A 98 1.10 5.07 6.47
CA LEU A 98 0.31 6.18 5.93
C LEU A 98 -1.08 6.26 6.57
N CYS A 99 -1.74 5.11 6.78
CA CYS A 99 -3.02 5.08 7.48
C CYS A 99 -2.87 5.60 8.92
N LEU A 100 -1.89 5.10 9.68
CA LEU A 100 -1.64 5.57 11.05
C LEU A 100 -1.30 7.06 11.09
N LYS A 101 -0.42 7.55 10.19
CA LYS A 101 -0.02 8.96 10.13
C LYS A 101 -1.20 9.88 9.87
N SER A 102 -2.19 9.40 9.14
CA SER A 102 -3.43 10.15 8.84
C SER A 102 -4.59 9.83 9.80
N GLY A 103 -4.30 9.18 10.93
CA GLY A 103 -5.28 8.89 11.99
C GLY A 103 -6.28 7.79 11.65
N ASN A 104 -6.02 6.98 10.61
CA ASN A 104 -6.91 5.92 10.16
C ASN A 104 -6.45 4.55 10.66
N ALA A 105 -7.41 3.64 10.87
CA ALA A 105 -7.13 2.22 10.95
C ALA A 105 -7.09 1.61 9.55
N CYS A 106 -6.43 0.45 9.39
CA CYS A 106 -6.42 -0.25 8.11
C CYS A 106 -6.64 -1.75 8.24
N ILE A 107 -7.34 -2.30 7.25
CA ILE A 107 -7.52 -3.74 7.02
C ILE A 107 -6.84 -4.07 5.70
N LEU A 108 -5.78 -4.86 5.77
CA LEU A 108 -4.90 -5.20 4.66
C LEU A 108 -5.22 -6.60 4.14
N ARG A 109 -5.31 -6.76 2.82
CA ARG A 109 -5.43 -8.04 2.15
C ARG A 109 -4.40 -8.12 1.03
N GLY A 110 -3.25 -8.72 1.33
CA GLY A 110 -2.18 -8.97 0.37
C GLY A 110 -2.42 -10.21 -0.50
N GLY A 111 -1.71 -10.33 -1.61
CA GLY A 111 -1.74 -11.50 -2.46
C GLY A 111 -1.18 -12.76 -1.76
N SER A 112 -1.63 -13.93 -2.23
CA SER A 112 -1.23 -15.23 -1.67
C SER A 112 0.26 -15.54 -1.85
N GLU A 113 0.86 -14.94 -2.86
CA GLU A 113 2.26 -15.10 -3.21
C GLU A 113 3.23 -14.46 -2.21
N ALA A 114 2.77 -13.50 -1.43
CA ALA A 114 3.54 -12.78 -0.40
C ALA A 114 2.98 -13.00 1.02
N ALA A 115 2.20 -14.04 1.23
CA ALA A 115 1.45 -14.22 2.47
C ALA A 115 2.35 -14.30 3.71
N ASN A 116 3.47 -15.02 3.63
CA ASN A 116 4.41 -15.17 4.74
C ASN A 116 5.15 -13.85 5.01
N SER A 117 5.65 -13.19 3.97
CA SER A 117 6.32 -11.89 4.09
C SER A 117 5.39 -10.82 4.67
N ASN A 118 4.16 -10.75 4.20
CA ASN A 118 3.15 -9.82 4.73
C ASN A 118 2.86 -10.07 6.21
N ALA A 119 2.76 -11.34 6.62
CA ALA A 119 2.51 -11.70 8.02
C ALA A 119 3.66 -11.27 8.95
N VAL A 120 4.92 -11.42 8.51
CA VAL A 120 6.09 -10.97 9.27
C VAL A 120 6.13 -9.44 9.39
N ILE A 121 5.81 -8.73 8.31
CA ILE A 121 5.76 -7.26 8.33
C ILE A 121 4.64 -6.80 9.27
N GLU A 122 3.46 -7.40 9.19
CA GLU A 122 2.34 -7.11 10.08
C GLU A 122 2.72 -7.33 11.55
N ASP A 123 3.38 -8.44 11.90
CA ASP A 123 3.85 -8.72 13.26
C ASP A 123 4.82 -7.64 13.76
N CYS A 124 5.71 -7.16 12.90
CA CYS A 124 6.60 -6.05 13.24
C CYS A 124 5.84 -4.75 13.49
N MET A 125 4.85 -4.43 12.66
CA MET A 125 4.00 -3.26 12.84
C MET A 125 3.17 -3.36 14.13
N GLN A 126 2.62 -4.53 14.44
CA GLN A 126 1.89 -4.81 15.68
C GLN A 126 2.76 -4.58 16.93
N LYS A 127 4.01 -5.06 16.90
CA LYS A 127 4.99 -4.80 17.99
C LYS A 127 5.31 -3.30 18.11
N GLY A 128 5.33 -2.58 17.01
CA GLY A 128 5.47 -1.12 17.00
C GLY A 128 4.30 -0.42 17.66
N LEU A 129 3.06 -0.82 17.35
CA LEU A 129 1.83 -0.30 17.97
C LEU A 129 1.84 -0.55 19.48
N GLU A 130 2.18 -1.76 19.92
CA GLU A 130 2.24 -2.13 21.32
C GLU A 130 3.24 -1.27 22.09
N LYS A 131 4.44 -1.04 21.54
CA LYS A 131 5.46 -0.17 22.16
C LYS A 131 5.03 1.29 22.23
N ALA A 132 4.23 1.74 21.27
CA ALA A 132 3.67 3.10 21.22
C ALA A 132 2.39 3.24 22.05
N SER A 133 1.92 2.18 22.73
CA SER A 133 0.64 2.14 23.44
C SER A 133 -0.56 2.49 22.54
N LEU A 134 -0.46 2.16 21.26
CA LEU A 134 -1.55 2.32 20.29
C LEU A 134 -2.42 1.06 20.23
N PRO A 135 -3.71 1.20 19.84
CA PRO A 135 -4.59 0.06 19.73
C PRO A 135 -4.07 -0.97 18.72
N LYS A 136 -3.95 -2.23 19.14
CA LYS A 136 -3.45 -3.33 18.32
C LYS A 136 -4.22 -3.48 17.00
N HIS A 137 -5.51 -3.23 17.02
CA HIS A 137 -6.40 -3.38 15.85
C HIS A 137 -6.35 -2.21 14.87
N SER A 138 -5.50 -1.21 15.10
CA SER A 138 -5.27 -0.13 14.12
C SER A 138 -4.69 -0.63 12.80
N ILE A 139 -3.96 -1.75 12.83
CA ILE A 139 -3.43 -2.43 11.65
C ILE A 139 -3.84 -3.89 11.72
N GLN A 140 -4.54 -4.38 10.72
CA GLN A 140 -4.99 -5.76 10.64
C GLN A 140 -4.67 -6.35 9.25
N LEU A 141 -4.11 -7.56 9.22
CA LEU A 141 -3.87 -8.31 8.00
C LEU A 141 -4.84 -9.51 7.92
N ILE A 142 -5.57 -9.60 6.83
CA ILE A 142 -6.39 -10.78 6.53
C ILE A 142 -5.48 -11.91 6.06
N LYS A 143 -5.32 -12.93 6.89
CA LYS A 143 -4.44 -14.09 6.62
C LYS A 143 -5.08 -15.13 5.70
N ASN A 144 -6.41 -15.17 5.64
CA ASN A 144 -7.13 -16.09 4.76
C ASN A 144 -6.97 -15.64 3.28
N GLN A 145 -6.40 -16.53 2.46
CA GLN A 145 -6.09 -16.26 1.06
C GLN A 145 -7.22 -16.64 0.09
N ASP A 146 -8.38 -17.12 0.57
CA ASP A 146 -9.54 -17.40 -0.27
C ASP A 146 -10.04 -16.09 -0.94
N ARG A 147 -10.30 -16.17 -2.24
CA ARG A 147 -10.86 -15.04 -3.01
C ARG A 147 -12.24 -14.61 -2.52
N LYS A 148 -12.99 -15.50 -1.90
CA LYS A 148 -14.29 -15.17 -1.28
C LYS A 148 -14.16 -14.11 -0.19
N VAL A 149 -13.02 -14.07 0.49
CA VAL A 149 -12.76 -13.04 1.52
C VAL A 149 -12.75 -11.63 0.93
N VAL A 150 -12.24 -11.46 -0.29
CA VAL A 150 -12.30 -10.17 -0.98
C VAL A 150 -13.76 -9.80 -1.29
N GLN A 151 -14.57 -10.75 -1.75
CA GLN A 151 -15.99 -10.53 -2.04
C GLN A 151 -16.80 -10.16 -0.79
N GLU A 152 -16.43 -10.72 0.37
CA GLU A 152 -17.03 -10.33 1.65
C GLU A 152 -16.53 -8.95 2.10
N MET A 153 -15.23 -8.69 2.00
CA MET A 153 -14.61 -7.43 2.40
C MET A 153 -15.23 -6.22 1.70
N ILE A 154 -15.44 -6.31 0.38
CA ILE A 154 -15.98 -5.19 -0.42
C ILE A 154 -17.46 -4.86 -0.12
N LYS A 155 -18.16 -5.71 0.65
CA LYS A 155 -19.55 -5.52 1.06
C LYS A 155 -19.70 -5.03 2.51
N ARG A 156 -18.60 -4.90 3.24
CA ARG A 156 -18.56 -4.54 4.66
C ARG A 156 -18.66 -3.03 4.90
N GLU A 157 -19.70 -2.38 4.39
CA GLU A 157 -19.94 -0.93 4.51
C GLU A 157 -20.09 -0.40 5.94
N LYS A 158 -20.35 -1.30 6.92
CA LYS A 158 -20.43 -0.94 8.35
C LYS A 158 -19.08 -0.98 9.07
N ASP A 159 -18.10 -1.65 8.46
CA ASP A 159 -16.79 -1.93 9.08
C ASP A 159 -15.64 -1.24 8.34
N ILE A 160 -15.86 -0.80 7.09
CA ILE A 160 -14.83 -0.19 6.23
C ILE A 160 -15.42 1.06 5.56
N ASP A 161 -14.73 2.16 5.68
CA ASP A 161 -15.16 3.46 5.17
C ASP A 161 -14.68 3.75 3.75
N LEU A 162 -13.52 3.19 3.37
CA LEU A 162 -12.91 3.38 2.05
C LEU A 162 -12.15 2.12 1.61
N LEU A 163 -12.26 1.75 0.34
CA LEU A 163 -11.47 0.69 -0.28
C LEU A 163 -10.44 1.26 -1.28
N ILE A 164 -9.22 0.71 -1.23
CA ILE A 164 -8.13 1.03 -2.16
C ILE A 164 -7.63 -0.28 -2.80
N PRO A 165 -8.14 -0.65 -3.99
CA PRO A 165 -7.63 -1.80 -4.72
C PRO A 165 -6.34 -1.44 -5.48
N ARG A 166 -5.30 -2.28 -5.34
CA ARG A 166 -3.99 -2.18 -6.04
C ARG A 166 -3.61 -3.53 -6.62
N GLY A 167 -3.96 -3.77 -7.86
CA GLY A 167 -3.69 -5.04 -8.54
C GLY A 167 -4.09 -4.99 -10.00
N GLY A 168 -4.21 -6.16 -10.62
CA GLY A 168 -4.59 -6.29 -12.04
C GLY A 168 -5.98 -5.76 -12.35
N LYS A 169 -6.23 -5.53 -13.65
CA LYS A 169 -7.51 -4.99 -14.17
C LYS A 169 -8.73 -5.77 -13.68
N SER A 170 -8.61 -7.09 -13.59
CA SER A 170 -9.70 -7.96 -13.13
C SER A 170 -10.11 -7.68 -11.69
N LEU A 171 -9.15 -7.51 -10.79
CA LEU A 171 -9.42 -7.16 -9.39
C LEU A 171 -10.08 -5.78 -9.30
N ILE A 172 -9.51 -4.78 -9.97
CA ILE A 172 -10.05 -3.41 -9.94
C ILE A 172 -11.47 -3.39 -10.49
N LYS A 173 -11.75 -4.15 -11.55
CA LYS A 173 -13.08 -4.25 -12.12
C LYS A 173 -14.08 -4.85 -11.14
N VAL A 174 -13.76 -6.01 -10.57
CA VAL A 174 -14.64 -6.69 -9.58
C VAL A 174 -14.94 -5.76 -8.39
N VAL A 175 -13.90 -5.14 -7.82
CA VAL A 175 -14.09 -4.21 -6.70
C VAL A 175 -14.93 -3.01 -7.12
N SER A 176 -14.70 -2.45 -8.31
CA SER A 176 -15.47 -1.29 -8.79
C SER A 176 -16.93 -1.58 -9.07
N ASP A 177 -17.24 -2.79 -9.56
CA ASP A 177 -18.59 -3.17 -9.97
C ASP A 177 -19.43 -3.70 -8.80
N GLU A 178 -18.79 -4.35 -7.81
CA GLU A 178 -19.49 -5.07 -6.75
C GLU A 178 -19.37 -4.43 -5.35
N ALA A 179 -18.45 -3.47 -5.15
CA ALA A 179 -18.28 -2.86 -3.83
C ALA A 179 -19.49 -2.01 -3.44
N LYS A 180 -19.88 -2.16 -2.18
CA LYS A 180 -20.87 -1.28 -1.52
C LYS A 180 -20.23 -0.10 -0.79
N ILE A 181 -18.92 -0.14 -0.65
CA ILE A 181 -18.07 0.84 0.03
C ILE A 181 -17.49 1.79 -1.01
N PRO A 182 -17.26 3.07 -0.69
CA PRO A 182 -16.54 3.98 -1.57
C PRO A 182 -15.19 3.40 -1.98
N VAL A 183 -14.84 3.48 -3.28
CA VAL A 183 -13.62 2.92 -3.83
C VAL A 183 -12.74 4.01 -4.42
N LEU A 184 -11.52 4.12 -3.91
CA LEU A 184 -10.47 4.92 -4.53
C LEU A 184 -9.70 4.05 -5.52
N LYS A 185 -10.16 4.02 -6.74
CA LYS A 185 -9.60 3.19 -7.81
C LYS A 185 -8.49 3.91 -8.56
N HIS A 186 -7.51 3.14 -8.98
CA HIS A 186 -6.44 3.57 -9.85
C HIS A 186 -6.58 2.86 -11.19
N TYR A 187 -6.76 3.61 -12.25
CA TYR A 187 -6.68 3.10 -13.62
C TYR A 187 -5.24 3.14 -14.14
N GLU A 188 -5.02 2.59 -15.33
CA GLU A 188 -3.71 2.60 -15.98
C GLU A 188 -3.21 4.04 -16.17
N GLY A 189 -2.00 4.30 -15.71
CA GLY A 189 -1.27 5.51 -16.06
C GLY A 189 -0.75 5.36 -17.49
N LEU A 190 -1.14 6.26 -18.39
CA LEU A 190 -0.48 6.40 -19.67
C LEU A 190 0.82 7.16 -19.43
N CYS A 191 1.93 6.43 -19.37
CA CYS A 191 3.25 7.02 -19.18
C CYS A 191 3.84 7.43 -20.54
N HIS A 192 4.31 8.67 -20.64
CA HIS A 192 4.93 9.21 -21.84
C HIS A 192 6.36 9.61 -21.56
N VAL A 193 7.26 9.29 -22.51
CA VAL A 193 8.60 9.85 -22.55
C VAL A 193 8.58 10.91 -23.64
N PHE A 194 8.74 12.17 -23.26
CA PHE A 194 8.89 13.28 -24.19
C PHE A 194 10.37 13.55 -24.43
N ILE A 195 10.79 13.59 -25.69
CA ILE A 195 12.16 13.90 -26.09
C ILE A 195 12.14 15.26 -26.75
N ASP A 196 12.72 16.25 -26.09
CA ASP A 196 12.86 17.60 -26.63
C ASP A 196 13.90 17.63 -27.76
N LYS A 197 13.79 18.62 -28.66
CA LYS A 197 14.73 18.81 -29.77
C LYS A 197 16.19 19.04 -29.33
N ASP A 198 16.37 19.59 -28.14
CA ASP A 198 17.70 19.89 -27.59
C ASP A 198 18.19 18.80 -26.62
N ALA A 199 17.49 17.64 -26.54
CA ALA A 199 17.86 16.55 -25.66
C ALA A 199 19.13 15.81 -26.15
N ASP A 200 19.91 15.30 -25.19
CA ASP A 200 21.00 14.36 -25.48
C ASP A 200 20.37 13.05 -26.00
N LEU A 201 20.58 12.76 -27.27
CA LEU A 201 19.98 11.61 -27.94
C LEU A 201 20.38 10.27 -27.31
N LYS A 202 21.62 10.13 -26.82
CA LYS A 202 22.10 8.91 -26.18
C LYS A 202 21.32 8.66 -24.88
N LYS A 203 21.21 9.64 -24.01
CA LYS A 203 20.40 9.55 -22.78
C LYS A 203 18.93 9.33 -23.08
N ALA A 204 18.40 10.00 -24.11
CA ALA A 204 17.01 9.83 -24.51
C ALA A 204 16.69 8.40 -24.95
N VAL A 205 17.59 7.77 -25.72
CA VAL A 205 17.46 6.36 -26.12
C VAL A 205 17.51 5.44 -24.90
N ASP A 206 18.52 5.61 -24.02
CA ASP A 206 18.69 4.76 -22.84
C ASP A 206 17.46 4.84 -21.91
N ILE A 207 16.93 6.05 -21.66
CA ILE A 207 15.73 6.26 -20.85
C ILE A 207 14.49 5.64 -21.53
N SER A 208 14.34 5.83 -22.84
CA SER A 208 13.17 5.32 -23.58
C SER A 208 13.15 3.79 -23.62
N VAL A 209 14.31 3.17 -23.82
CA VAL A 209 14.45 1.71 -23.79
C VAL A 209 14.12 1.19 -22.39
N ASN A 210 14.72 1.77 -21.35
CA ASN A 210 14.42 1.39 -19.96
C ASN A 210 12.93 1.53 -19.62
N ALA A 211 12.30 2.64 -19.99
CA ALA A 211 10.86 2.87 -19.73
C ALA A 211 9.93 1.90 -20.47
N LYS A 212 10.42 1.21 -21.51
CA LYS A 212 9.64 0.26 -22.32
C LYS A 212 9.87 -1.20 -21.95
N THR A 213 11.02 -1.51 -21.38
CA THR A 213 11.46 -2.89 -21.11
C THR A 213 11.36 -3.29 -19.62
N TYR A 214 11.09 -2.32 -18.74
CA TYR A 214 10.93 -2.55 -17.30
C TYR A 214 9.49 -2.57 -16.82
#